data_90ccfa260d633187ce60b65a8be94ce5
#
_entry.id   90ccfa260d633187ce60b65a8be94ce5
#
_cell.length_a   1.000
_cell.length_b   1.000
_cell.length_c   1.000
_cell.angle_alpha   90.00
_cell.angle_beta   90.00
_cell.angle_gamma   90.00
#
_symmetry.space_group_name_H-M   'P 1'
#
loop_
_entity.id
_entity.type
_entity.pdbx_description
1 polymer ?
#
loop_
_entity_poly.entity_id
_entity_poly.type
_entity_poly.pdbx_seq_one_letter_code
_entity_poly.pdbx_strand_id
1 'polypeptide(L)'
;QPHGIVLVTGPTGSGKSTTLYSSLRIMDGDRLNISTVEDPVEYELDFCNQVNVHESIGMTFAAALRSLLRQDPDVIMVGEVRDAETARIAIQAALTGHMVLSTLHTNDAPSSITRMVNIGIEPFLISAAVNAVLAQRLVRRICENCKQPLTQVTENVARYLEKFGADPARLWHGTGCEKCRQTGYKGRVGIYELMVIHEELRDLITRNPSLNELRAGAHAAGMRNLREDGLLKVAEGLTTVEELMRVTEA
;
A
#
# COMPACT_ATOMS: atom_id res chain seq x y z
N GLN A 1 -10.50 -4.04 13.66
CA GLN A 1 -10.38 -3.32 14.95
C GLN A 1 -10.83 -1.88 14.72
N PRO A 2 -11.48 -1.24 15.68
CA PRO A 2 -11.97 0.14 15.53
C PRO A 2 -10.86 1.20 15.63
N HIS A 3 -9.66 0.84 16.06
CA HIS A 3 -8.49 1.72 16.24
C HIS A 3 -7.21 1.02 15.84
N GLY A 4 -6.14 1.77 15.69
CA GLY A 4 -4.82 1.29 15.26
C GLY A 4 -4.36 1.94 13.97
N ILE A 5 -3.21 1.54 13.45
CA ILE A 5 -2.62 2.08 12.22
C ILE A 5 -2.77 1.09 11.07
N VAL A 6 -3.21 1.58 9.93
CA VAL A 6 -3.07 0.91 8.63
C VAL A 6 -2.13 1.73 7.76
N LEU A 7 -1.07 1.09 7.31
CA LEU A 7 -0.06 1.70 6.45
C LEU A 7 -0.25 1.25 4.99
N VAL A 8 -0.21 2.19 4.06
CA VAL A 8 -0.16 1.91 2.62
C VAL A 8 1.23 2.27 2.11
N THR A 9 1.94 1.34 1.50
CA THR A 9 3.29 1.58 1.03
C THR A 9 3.48 1.28 -0.45
N GLY A 10 4.52 1.83 -1.02
CA GLY A 10 4.89 1.68 -2.41
C GLY A 10 5.58 2.94 -2.95
N PRO A 11 6.17 2.86 -4.15
CA PRO A 11 6.82 4.01 -4.78
C PRO A 11 5.81 5.10 -5.15
N THR A 12 6.34 6.24 -5.59
CA THR A 12 5.53 7.30 -6.18
C THR A 12 4.76 6.77 -7.38
N GLY A 13 3.49 7.14 -7.49
CA GLY A 13 2.62 6.68 -8.57
C GLY A 13 2.05 5.26 -8.41
N SER A 14 2.26 4.58 -7.27
CA SER A 14 1.65 3.26 -7.00
C SER A 14 0.17 3.33 -6.63
N GLY A 15 -0.41 4.53 -6.49
CA GLY A 15 -1.83 4.73 -6.19
C GLY A 15 -2.18 4.79 -4.70
N LYS A 16 -1.22 5.04 -3.81
CA LYS A 16 -1.43 5.10 -2.34
C LYS A 16 -2.52 6.10 -1.95
N SER A 17 -2.46 7.34 -2.42
CA SER A 17 -3.46 8.38 -2.14
C SER A 17 -4.86 7.94 -2.59
N THR A 18 -4.97 7.34 -3.78
CA THR A 18 -6.26 6.82 -4.28
C THR A 18 -6.81 5.73 -3.36
N THR A 19 -5.98 4.83 -2.88
CA THR A 19 -6.39 3.76 -1.93
C THR A 19 -6.83 4.36 -0.60
N LEU A 20 -6.07 5.30 -0.03
CA LEU A 20 -6.45 5.97 1.21
C LEU A 20 -7.77 6.75 1.07
N TYR A 21 -7.91 7.55 0.03
CA TYR A 21 -9.16 8.30 -0.23
C TYR A 21 -10.35 7.37 -0.47
N SER A 22 -10.14 6.25 -1.16
CA SER A 22 -11.19 5.22 -1.32
C SER A 22 -11.57 4.59 0.01
N SER A 23 -10.59 4.38 0.90
CA SER A 23 -10.84 3.87 2.25
C SER A 23 -11.63 4.86 3.10
N LEU A 24 -11.32 6.17 3.02
CA LEU A 24 -12.08 7.20 3.72
C LEU A 24 -13.52 7.29 3.20
N ARG A 25 -13.74 7.16 1.90
CA ARG A 25 -15.08 7.24 1.27
C ARG A 25 -16.05 6.13 1.68
N ILE A 26 -15.55 4.96 2.12
CA ILE A 26 -16.41 3.87 2.60
C ILE A 26 -16.71 3.96 4.10
N MET A 27 -16.07 4.91 4.80
CA MET A 27 -16.36 5.21 6.19
C MET A 27 -17.59 6.11 6.29
N ASP A 28 -18.32 6.00 7.39
CA ASP A 28 -19.52 6.80 7.64
C ASP A 28 -19.13 8.20 8.13
N GLY A 29 -18.91 9.12 7.18
CA GLY A 29 -18.51 10.49 7.45
C GLY A 29 -19.59 11.32 8.18
N ASP A 30 -20.84 10.87 8.22
CA ASP A 30 -21.91 11.54 8.99
C ASP A 30 -21.82 11.24 10.48
N ARG A 31 -21.14 10.13 10.83
CA ARG A 31 -20.99 9.67 12.23
C ARG A 31 -19.58 9.80 12.77
N LEU A 32 -18.58 9.83 11.90
CA LEU A 32 -17.17 9.84 12.26
C LEU A 32 -16.57 11.20 11.95
N ASN A 33 -15.85 11.78 12.92
CA ASN A 33 -15.01 12.93 12.68
C ASN A 33 -13.71 12.47 11.97
N ILE A 34 -13.69 12.64 10.64
CA ILE A 34 -12.57 12.26 9.79
C ILE A 34 -11.72 13.50 9.50
N SER A 35 -10.44 13.43 9.81
CA SER A 35 -9.50 14.54 9.58
C SER A 35 -8.25 14.06 8.87
N THR A 36 -7.69 14.89 7.98
CA THR A 36 -6.47 14.57 7.24
C THR A 36 -5.41 15.65 7.35
N VAL A 37 -4.15 15.24 7.24
CA VAL A 37 -2.98 16.13 7.05
C VAL A 37 -2.22 15.66 5.82
N GLU A 38 -2.07 16.54 4.83
CA GLU A 38 -1.58 16.19 3.49
C GLU A 38 -0.58 17.20 2.93
N ASP A 39 0.27 16.77 2.00
CA ASP A 39 1.27 17.62 1.34
C ASP A 39 1.39 17.30 -0.18
N PRO A 40 0.56 17.94 -1.03
CA PRO A 40 -0.66 18.69 -0.72
C PRO A 40 -1.93 17.81 -0.67
N VAL A 41 -3.09 18.41 -0.37
CA VAL A 41 -4.40 17.82 -0.62
C VAL A 41 -4.58 17.63 -2.12
N GLU A 42 -4.79 16.39 -2.58
CA GLU A 42 -4.90 16.05 -4.02
C GLU A 42 -6.26 16.48 -4.61
N TYR A 43 -7.33 16.30 -3.85
CA TYR A 43 -8.67 16.79 -4.15
C TYR A 43 -9.54 16.83 -2.89
N GLU A 44 -10.53 17.69 -2.87
CA GLU A 44 -11.42 17.90 -1.73
C GLU A 44 -12.39 16.74 -1.52
N LEU A 45 -12.62 16.42 -0.24
CA LEU A 45 -13.58 15.44 0.25
C LEU A 45 -14.58 16.14 1.16
N ASP A 46 -15.84 16.26 0.74
CA ASP A 46 -16.88 17.05 1.42
C ASP A 46 -17.19 16.55 2.86
N PHE A 47 -16.82 15.31 3.17
CA PHE A 47 -17.15 14.65 4.44
C PHE A 47 -15.96 14.61 5.43
N CYS A 48 -14.85 15.27 5.15
CA CYS A 48 -13.71 15.28 6.06
C CYS A 48 -13.01 16.64 6.14
N ASN A 49 -12.31 16.87 7.26
CA ASN A 49 -11.53 18.06 7.50
C ASN A 49 -10.11 17.85 6.97
N GLN A 50 -9.75 18.50 5.87
CA GLN A 50 -8.45 18.34 5.22
C GLN A 50 -7.53 19.53 5.52
N VAL A 51 -6.34 19.25 6.04
CA VAL A 51 -5.31 20.23 6.38
C VAL A 51 -4.11 20.07 5.46
N ASN A 52 -3.74 21.12 4.75
CA ASN A 52 -2.49 21.17 4.01
C ASN A 52 -1.29 21.48 4.93
N VAL A 53 -0.22 20.74 4.75
CA VAL A 53 1.10 21.10 5.31
C VAL A 53 1.60 22.40 4.69
N HIS A 54 2.22 23.24 5.50
CA HIS A 54 2.80 24.53 5.10
C HIS A 54 4.07 24.80 5.90
N GLU A 55 5.15 24.11 5.56
CA GLU A 55 6.41 24.11 6.32
C GLU A 55 6.98 25.51 6.51
N SER A 56 6.81 26.42 5.53
CA SER A 56 7.31 27.80 5.60
C SER A 56 6.72 28.63 6.75
N ILE A 57 5.56 28.23 7.28
CA ILE A 57 4.91 28.88 8.44
C ILE A 57 4.90 27.99 9.68
N GLY A 58 5.67 26.89 9.67
CA GLY A 58 5.75 25.94 10.79
C GLY A 58 4.60 24.94 10.87
N MET A 59 3.69 24.89 9.88
CA MET A 59 2.64 23.88 9.79
C MET A 59 3.20 22.60 9.20
N THR A 60 3.94 21.83 10.00
CA THR A 60 4.50 20.52 9.65
C THR A 60 3.45 19.41 9.87
N PHE A 61 3.72 18.19 9.36
CA PHE A 61 2.88 17.02 9.66
C PHE A 61 2.70 16.83 11.18
N ALA A 62 3.78 16.90 11.96
CA ALA A 62 3.74 16.75 13.41
C ALA A 62 2.92 17.85 14.10
N ALA A 63 3.09 19.12 13.70
CA ALA A 63 2.36 20.24 14.29
C ALA A 63 0.85 20.16 13.98
N ALA A 64 0.49 19.87 12.72
CA ALA A 64 -0.88 19.72 12.30
C ALA A 64 -1.55 18.53 13.01
N LEU A 65 -0.88 17.38 13.06
CA LEU A 65 -1.40 16.16 13.71
C LEU A 65 -1.67 16.38 15.21
N ARG A 66 -0.75 17.08 15.94
CA ARG A 66 -1.02 17.46 17.35
C ARG A 66 -2.24 18.36 17.50
N SER A 67 -2.49 19.23 16.54
CA SER A 67 -3.67 20.10 16.58
C SER A 67 -4.95 19.33 16.29
N LEU A 68 -4.92 18.43 15.32
CA LEU A 68 -6.08 17.57 15.00
C LEU A 68 -6.48 16.67 16.16
N LEU A 69 -5.52 16.11 16.90
CA LEU A 69 -5.81 15.29 18.08
C LEU A 69 -6.59 16.01 19.21
N ARG A 70 -6.67 17.34 19.18
CA ARG A 70 -7.48 18.15 20.09
C ARG A 70 -8.87 18.50 19.53
N GLN A 71 -9.20 18.00 18.36
CA GLN A 71 -10.47 18.22 17.68
C GLN A 71 -11.39 16.99 17.75
N ASP A 72 -11.09 16.06 18.67
CA ASP A 72 -11.84 14.82 18.89
C ASP A 72 -12.09 14.00 17.60
N PRO A 73 -11.04 13.68 16.81
CA PRO A 73 -11.18 12.91 15.59
C PRO A 73 -11.37 11.41 15.91
N ASP A 74 -12.22 10.73 15.14
CA ASP A 74 -12.32 9.27 15.16
C ASP A 74 -11.29 8.62 14.21
N VAL A 75 -11.11 9.24 13.04
CA VAL A 75 -10.24 8.76 11.97
C VAL A 75 -9.28 9.88 11.55
N ILE A 76 -8.01 9.55 11.50
CA ILE A 76 -6.95 10.48 11.09
C ILE A 76 -6.21 9.88 9.89
N MET A 77 -6.11 10.61 8.79
CA MET A 77 -5.20 10.26 7.71
C MET A 77 -4.00 11.20 7.72
N VAL A 78 -2.81 10.64 7.84
CA VAL A 78 -1.53 11.34 7.70
C VAL A 78 -0.96 10.97 6.34
N GLY A 79 -0.86 11.93 5.44
CA GLY A 79 -0.44 11.71 4.04
C GLY A 79 0.78 10.83 3.94
N GLU A 80 1.80 11.09 4.76
CA GLU A 80 2.97 10.23 4.89
C GLU A 80 3.68 10.39 6.24
N VAL A 81 4.40 9.34 6.66
CA VAL A 81 5.31 9.35 7.81
C VAL A 81 6.75 9.35 7.31
N ARG A 82 7.43 10.51 7.45
CA ARG A 82 8.82 10.69 7.02
C ARG A 82 9.83 10.61 8.16
N ASP A 83 9.42 11.01 9.37
CA ASP A 83 10.27 11.25 10.52
C ASP A 83 9.73 10.60 11.81
N ALA A 84 10.59 10.50 12.82
CA ALA A 84 10.29 9.89 14.11
C ALA A 84 9.22 10.67 14.90
N GLU A 85 9.17 11.99 14.77
CA GLU A 85 8.22 12.81 15.51
C GLU A 85 6.80 12.55 15.05
N THR A 86 6.54 12.64 13.75
CA THR A 86 5.25 12.32 13.13
C THR A 86 4.84 10.88 13.41
N ALA A 87 5.78 9.91 13.29
CA ALA A 87 5.52 8.50 13.57
C ALA A 87 5.08 8.27 15.02
N ARG A 88 5.76 8.87 16.01
CA ARG A 88 5.40 8.73 17.44
C ARG A 88 4.02 9.29 17.74
N ILE A 89 3.67 10.45 17.18
CA ILE A 89 2.35 11.05 17.38
C ILE A 89 1.26 10.16 16.77
N ALA A 90 1.47 9.64 15.56
CA ALA A 90 0.55 8.72 14.90
C ALA A 90 0.33 7.43 15.71
N ILE A 91 1.41 6.86 16.26
CA ILE A 91 1.35 5.68 17.13
C ILE A 91 0.57 5.99 18.42
N GLN A 92 0.86 7.11 19.08
CA GLN A 92 0.13 7.52 20.28
C GLN A 92 -1.36 7.69 20.00
N ALA A 93 -1.72 8.33 18.88
CA ALA A 93 -3.10 8.45 18.45
C ALA A 93 -3.77 7.06 18.32
N ALA A 94 -3.12 6.12 17.66
CA ALA A 94 -3.62 4.76 17.48
C ALA A 94 -3.81 4.02 18.81
N LEU A 95 -2.86 4.17 19.75
CA LEU A 95 -2.92 3.54 21.07
C LEU A 95 -3.97 4.17 21.98
N THR A 96 -4.35 5.43 21.74
CA THR A 96 -5.40 6.15 22.49
C THR A 96 -6.79 6.05 21.87
N GLY A 97 -6.99 5.19 20.87
CA GLY A 97 -8.32 4.83 20.37
C GLY A 97 -8.68 5.34 18.99
N HIS A 98 -7.77 6.05 18.30
CA HIS A 98 -8.03 6.58 16.96
C HIS A 98 -7.69 5.56 15.87
N MET A 99 -8.44 5.56 14.77
CA MET A 99 -8.03 4.90 13.53
C MET A 99 -7.10 5.81 12.76
N VAL A 100 -5.88 5.35 12.50
CA VAL A 100 -4.87 6.12 11.75
C VAL A 100 -4.58 5.45 10.42
N LEU A 101 -4.69 6.21 9.34
CA LEU A 101 -4.28 5.80 7.99
C LEU A 101 -3.06 6.60 7.58
N SER A 102 -2.03 5.96 7.04
CA SER A 102 -0.86 6.69 6.56
C SER A 102 -0.11 5.97 5.46
N THR A 103 0.89 6.65 4.89
CA THR A 103 1.76 6.04 3.88
C THR A 103 3.23 6.00 4.30
N LEU A 104 3.92 5.05 3.71
CA LEU A 104 5.37 4.92 3.72
C LEU A 104 5.90 4.72 2.29
N HIS A 105 7.20 4.91 2.11
CA HIS A 105 7.90 4.61 0.87
C HIS A 105 8.82 3.42 1.09
N THR A 106 8.26 2.19 1.03
CA THR A 106 9.02 0.93 1.08
C THR A 106 8.61 0.01 -0.07
N ASN A 107 9.43 -0.99 -0.36
CA ASN A 107 9.24 -1.86 -1.51
C ASN A 107 8.21 -2.97 -1.27
N ASP A 108 8.06 -3.42 -0.04
CA ASP A 108 7.13 -4.47 0.39
C ASP A 108 6.55 -4.13 1.79
N ALA A 109 5.55 -4.88 2.23
CA ALA A 109 4.89 -4.65 3.50
C ALA A 109 5.81 -4.93 4.71
N PRO A 110 6.58 -6.03 4.77
CA PRO A 110 7.51 -6.26 5.87
C PRO A 110 8.57 -5.18 6.03
N SER A 111 9.10 -4.63 4.92
CA SER A 111 10.07 -3.54 4.96
C SER A 111 9.53 -2.27 5.63
N SER A 112 8.22 -2.09 5.69
CA SER A 112 7.60 -0.95 6.40
C SER A 112 7.84 -1.02 7.90
N ILE A 113 7.81 -2.22 8.49
CA ILE A 113 8.12 -2.42 9.91
C ILE A 113 9.58 -2.06 10.17
N THR A 114 10.51 -2.60 9.36
CA THR A 114 11.93 -2.28 9.47
C THR A 114 12.18 -0.78 9.28
N ARG A 115 11.46 -0.13 8.35
CA ARG A 115 11.55 1.33 8.14
C ARG A 115 11.13 2.10 9.38
N MET A 116 10.03 1.71 10.04
CA MET A 116 9.60 2.36 11.28
C MET A 116 10.62 2.19 12.41
N VAL A 117 11.23 1.03 12.56
CA VAL A 117 12.34 0.82 13.50
C VAL A 117 13.51 1.73 13.16
N ASN A 118 13.92 1.83 11.90
CA ASN A 118 15.05 2.64 11.44
C ASN A 118 14.84 4.15 11.65
N ILE A 119 13.61 4.65 11.62
CA ILE A 119 13.31 6.03 11.96
C ILE A 119 13.20 6.29 13.48
N GLY A 120 13.44 5.27 14.30
CA GLY A 120 13.56 5.41 15.76
C GLY A 120 12.27 5.11 16.53
N ILE A 121 11.42 4.23 16.02
CA ILE A 121 10.25 3.73 16.72
C ILE A 121 10.57 2.37 17.34
N GLU A 122 10.25 2.22 18.60
CA GLU A 122 10.48 0.99 19.35
C GLU A 122 9.58 -0.15 18.83
N PRO A 123 10.12 -1.37 18.61
CA PRO A 123 9.37 -2.49 18.03
C PRO A 123 8.08 -2.84 18.78
N PHE A 124 8.04 -2.73 20.10
CA PHE A 124 6.84 -3.02 20.89
C PHE A 124 5.71 -2.02 20.62
N LEU A 125 6.04 -0.74 20.33
CA LEU A 125 5.04 0.26 19.97
C LEU A 125 4.47 0.00 18.57
N ILE A 126 5.32 -0.41 17.62
CA ILE A 126 4.88 -0.80 16.28
C ILE A 126 3.94 -2.00 16.38
N SER A 127 4.35 -3.04 17.11
CA SER A 127 3.57 -4.25 17.35
C SER A 127 2.18 -3.95 17.96
N ALA A 128 2.12 -3.02 18.90
CA ALA A 128 0.87 -2.66 19.57
C ALA A 128 -0.06 -1.79 18.70
N ALA A 129 0.50 -0.88 17.88
CA ALA A 129 -0.28 0.12 17.15
C ALA A 129 -0.64 -0.30 15.72
N VAL A 130 0.25 -1.02 15.01
CA VAL A 130 0.04 -1.34 13.59
C VAL A 130 -0.87 -2.57 13.44
N ASN A 131 -1.97 -2.41 12.72
CA ASN A 131 -2.92 -3.48 12.44
C ASN A 131 -2.67 -4.15 11.10
N ALA A 132 -2.27 -3.38 10.09
CA ALA A 132 -1.99 -3.91 8.77
C ALA A 132 -1.03 -3.00 7.98
N VAL A 133 -0.32 -3.60 7.04
CA VAL A 133 0.46 -2.90 6.02
C VAL A 133 0.07 -3.42 4.65
N LEU A 134 -0.32 -2.51 3.75
CA LEU A 134 -0.65 -2.80 2.36
C LEU A 134 0.44 -2.25 1.45
N ALA A 135 1.27 -3.12 0.87
CA ALA A 135 2.15 -2.72 -0.21
C ALA A 135 1.41 -2.80 -1.56
N GLN A 136 1.68 -1.84 -2.43
CA GLN A 136 0.92 -1.64 -3.64
C GLN A 136 1.80 -1.23 -4.82
N ARG A 137 1.50 -1.77 -6.00
CA ARG A 137 2.03 -1.35 -7.29
C ARG A 137 0.89 -1.24 -8.29
N LEU A 138 1.09 -0.46 -9.34
CA LEU A 138 0.20 -0.39 -10.49
C LEU A 138 0.86 -1.03 -11.70
N VAL A 139 0.17 -2.00 -12.30
CA VAL A 139 0.53 -2.60 -13.60
C VAL A 139 -0.42 -2.07 -14.67
N ARG A 140 0.05 -1.97 -15.92
CA ARG A 140 -0.81 -1.59 -17.05
C ARG A 140 -1.78 -2.72 -17.35
N ARG A 141 -3.03 -2.37 -17.58
CA ARG A 141 -4.09 -3.32 -17.93
C ARG A 141 -4.08 -3.56 -19.43
N ILE A 142 -4.20 -4.82 -19.84
CA ILE A 142 -4.37 -5.19 -21.24
C ILE A 142 -5.61 -4.49 -21.80
N CYS A 143 -5.49 -3.95 -23.00
CA CYS A 143 -6.58 -3.28 -23.66
C CYS A 143 -7.66 -4.28 -24.12
N GLU A 144 -8.84 -4.21 -23.56
CA GLU A 144 -9.96 -5.12 -23.88
C GLU A 144 -10.33 -5.15 -25.36
N ASN A 145 -10.08 -4.04 -26.10
CA ASN A 145 -10.42 -3.94 -27.51
C ASN A 145 -9.49 -4.73 -28.43
N CYS A 146 -8.25 -5.00 -28.00
CA CYS A 146 -7.27 -5.72 -28.79
C CYS A 146 -6.61 -6.88 -28.04
N LYS A 147 -7.22 -7.35 -26.98
CA LYS A 147 -6.80 -8.47 -26.17
C LYS A 147 -6.91 -9.78 -26.97
N GLN A 148 -5.85 -10.56 -27.01
CA GLN A 148 -5.78 -11.87 -27.65
C GLN A 148 -4.99 -12.86 -26.79
N PRO A 149 -5.26 -14.18 -26.91
CA PRO A 149 -4.44 -15.20 -26.29
C PRO A 149 -2.98 -15.11 -26.79
N LEU A 150 -2.04 -15.28 -25.87
CA LEU A 150 -0.61 -15.36 -26.22
C LEU A 150 -0.29 -16.81 -26.63
N THR A 151 0.11 -17.02 -27.88
CA THR A 151 0.40 -18.34 -28.43
C THR A 151 1.86 -18.77 -28.29
N GLN A 152 2.75 -17.81 -28.09
CA GLN A 152 4.19 -18.05 -27.91
C GLN A 152 4.71 -17.21 -26.76
N VAL A 153 5.43 -17.84 -25.84
CA VAL A 153 6.10 -17.18 -24.72
C VAL A 153 7.59 -17.03 -25.01
N THR A 154 8.15 -15.89 -24.65
CA THR A 154 9.61 -15.72 -24.70
C THR A 154 10.28 -16.60 -23.63
N GLU A 155 11.54 -16.96 -23.84
CA GLU A 155 12.30 -17.76 -22.88
C GLU A 155 12.33 -17.14 -21.48
N ASN A 156 12.42 -15.81 -21.38
CA ASN A 156 12.39 -15.09 -20.10
C ASN A 156 11.04 -15.25 -19.38
N VAL A 157 9.95 -15.13 -20.11
CA VAL A 157 8.60 -15.32 -19.57
C VAL A 157 8.40 -16.77 -19.14
N ALA A 158 8.80 -17.75 -19.95
CA ALA A 158 8.70 -19.17 -19.62
C ALA A 158 9.47 -19.50 -18.33
N ARG A 159 10.71 -19.02 -18.22
CA ARG A 159 11.55 -19.20 -17.02
C ARG A 159 10.94 -18.53 -15.77
N TYR A 160 10.33 -17.35 -15.93
CA TYR A 160 9.64 -16.67 -14.84
C TYR A 160 8.42 -17.48 -14.37
N LEU A 161 7.58 -17.95 -15.29
CA LEU A 161 6.40 -18.77 -14.98
C LEU A 161 6.79 -20.07 -14.29
N GLU A 162 7.80 -20.78 -14.79
CA GLU A 162 8.33 -22.00 -14.17
C GLU A 162 8.80 -21.75 -12.73
N LYS A 163 9.56 -20.68 -12.50
CA LYS A 163 10.08 -20.29 -11.18
C LYS A 163 8.96 -20.09 -10.15
N PHE A 164 7.81 -19.59 -10.58
CA PHE A 164 6.68 -19.28 -9.69
C PHE A 164 5.51 -20.23 -9.82
N GLY A 165 5.65 -21.32 -10.57
CA GLY A 165 4.63 -22.37 -10.71
C GLY A 165 3.34 -21.92 -11.41
N ALA A 166 3.43 -20.91 -12.29
CA ALA A 166 2.26 -20.38 -12.99
C ALA A 166 2.03 -21.08 -14.33
N ASP A 167 0.74 -21.29 -14.69
CA ASP A 167 0.33 -21.97 -15.91
C ASP A 167 0.51 -21.06 -17.14
N PRO A 168 1.34 -21.43 -18.13
CA PRO A 168 1.51 -20.66 -19.36
C PRO A 168 0.31 -20.73 -20.32
N ALA A 169 -0.64 -21.64 -20.11
CA ALA A 169 -1.75 -21.90 -21.06
C ALA A 169 -2.81 -20.79 -21.08
N ARG A 170 -2.78 -19.85 -20.15
CA ARG A 170 -3.79 -18.78 -19.99
C ARG A 170 -3.20 -17.38 -20.07
N LEU A 171 -2.23 -17.18 -20.93
CA LEU A 171 -1.61 -15.87 -21.11
C LEU A 171 -2.34 -15.05 -22.18
N TRP A 172 -2.38 -13.76 -21.96
CA TRP A 172 -3.03 -12.78 -22.83
C TRP A 172 -2.08 -11.63 -23.13
N HIS A 173 -2.25 -11.01 -24.29
CA HIS A 173 -1.55 -9.78 -24.66
C HIS A 173 -2.48 -8.85 -25.43
N GLY A 174 -2.10 -7.59 -25.56
CA GLY A 174 -2.76 -6.62 -26.43
C GLY A 174 -1.97 -6.43 -27.71
N THR A 175 -2.61 -6.65 -28.86
CA THR A 175 -1.97 -6.52 -30.16
C THR A 175 -1.72 -5.07 -30.60
N GLY A 176 -2.32 -4.12 -29.89
CA GLY A 176 -2.34 -2.70 -30.28
C GLY A 176 -3.58 -2.33 -31.09
N CYS A 177 -4.14 -1.17 -30.83
CA CYS A 177 -5.25 -0.58 -31.57
C CYS A 177 -5.30 0.92 -31.33
N GLU A 178 -6.16 1.64 -32.06
CA GLU A 178 -6.36 3.10 -31.89
C GLU A 178 -6.78 3.47 -30.46
N LYS A 179 -7.66 2.66 -29.82
CA LYS A 179 -8.14 2.92 -28.44
C LYS A 179 -7.05 2.88 -27.39
N CYS A 180 -5.98 2.14 -27.61
CA CYS A 180 -4.82 2.07 -26.73
C CYS A 180 -3.57 2.77 -27.32
N ARG A 181 -3.72 3.50 -28.42
CA ARG A 181 -2.62 4.18 -29.13
C ARG A 181 -1.50 3.21 -29.50
N GLN A 182 -1.87 2.04 -30.00
CA GLN A 182 -0.95 0.95 -30.44
C GLN A 182 -0.08 0.33 -29.31
N THR A 183 -0.34 0.65 -28.05
CA THR A 183 0.46 0.16 -26.92
C THR A 183 0.09 -1.25 -26.47
N GLY A 184 -1.10 -1.75 -26.82
CA GLY A 184 -1.67 -2.98 -26.26
C GLY A 184 -2.24 -2.84 -24.83
N TYR A 185 -2.05 -1.67 -24.16
CA TYR A 185 -2.49 -1.44 -22.79
C TYR A 185 -3.41 -0.23 -22.68
N LYS A 186 -4.42 -0.32 -21.81
CA LYS A 186 -5.31 0.80 -21.48
C LYS A 186 -5.76 0.74 -20.02
N GLY A 187 -5.43 1.79 -19.27
CA GLY A 187 -5.68 1.84 -17.84
C GLY A 187 -4.65 1.08 -17.02
N ARG A 188 -4.90 0.98 -15.72
CA ARG A 188 -4.02 0.35 -14.74
C ARG A 188 -4.85 -0.51 -13.80
N VAL A 189 -4.24 -1.53 -13.20
CA VAL A 189 -4.80 -2.35 -12.15
C VAL A 189 -3.77 -2.48 -11.03
N GLY A 190 -4.24 -2.50 -9.77
CA GLY A 190 -3.39 -2.69 -8.62
C GLY A 190 -2.98 -4.14 -8.43
N ILE A 191 -1.73 -4.35 -8.02
CA ILE A 191 -1.27 -5.57 -7.39
C ILE A 191 -0.90 -5.26 -5.95
N TYR A 192 -1.21 -6.17 -5.03
CA TYR A 192 -1.23 -5.91 -3.61
C TYR A 192 -0.49 -6.99 -2.83
N GLU A 193 0.13 -6.57 -1.74
CA GLU A 193 0.67 -7.42 -0.69
C GLU A 193 0.13 -6.90 0.64
N LEU A 194 -0.80 -7.64 1.23
CA LEU A 194 -1.44 -7.27 2.49
C LEU A 194 -0.88 -8.11 3.64
N MET A 195 -0.14 -7.46 4.54
CA MET A 195 0.33 -8.02 5.80
C MET A 195 -0.60 -7.58 6.93
N VAL A 196 -1.41 -8.50 7.42
CA VAL A 196 -2.24 -8.27 8.63
C VAL A 196 -1.43 -8.69 9.84
N ILE A 197 -1.33 -7.80 10.83
CA ILE A 197 -0.54 -8.05 12.04
C ILE A 197 -1.38 -8.85 13.04
N HIS A 198 -1.30 -10.18 12.94
CA HIS A 198 -1.86 -11.13 13.91
C HIS A 198 -0.96 -11.29 15.13
N GLU A 199 -1.39 -12.05 16.12
CA GLU A 199 -0.68 -12.22 17.39
C GLU A 199 0.74 -12.76 17.20
N GLU A 200 0.93 -13.76 16.35
CA GLU A 200 2.24 -14.35 16.05
C GLU A 200 3.21 -13.32 15.41
N LEU A 201 2.69 -12.47 14.52
CA LEU A 201 3.49 -11.39 13.94
C LEU A 201 3.78 -10.27 14.93
N ARG A 202 2.88 -9.97 15.86
CA ARG A 202 3.09 -9.02 16.96
C ARG A 202 4.27 -9.48 17.83
N ASP A 203 4.26 -10.74 18.23
CA ASP A 203 5.34 -11.34 19.04
C ASP A 203 6.67 -11.32 18.29
N LEU A 204 6.64 -11.63 16.98
CA LEU A 204 7.84 -11.58 16.15
C LEU A 204 8.39 -10.15 16.06
N ILE A 205 7.54 -9.15 15.74
CA ILE A 205 7.94 -7.74 15.63
C ILE A 205 8.57 -7.23 16.93
N THR A 206 8.00 -7.60 18.08
CA THR A 206 8.51 -7.18 19.40
C THR A 206 9.94 -7.63 19.66
N ARG A 207 10.36 -8.75 19.06
CA ARG A 207 11.74 -9.28 19.17
C ARG A 207 12.73 -8.59 18.23
N ASN A 208 12.29 -7.58 17.46
CA ASN A 208 13.10 -6.89 16.48
C ASN A 208 13.75 -7.83 15.43
N PRO A 209 12.96 -8.60 14.68
CA PRO A 209 13.44 -9.62 13.76
C PRO A 209 14.19 -9.04 12.58
N SER A 210 15.02 -9.84 11.94
CA SER A 210 15.54 -9.52 10.62
C SER A 210 14.41 -9.41 9.59
N LEU A 211 14.64 -8.69 8.50
CA LEU A 211 13.66 -8.57 7.42
C LEU A 211 13.26 -9.93 6.82
N ASN A 212 14.21 -10.88 6.75
CA ASN A 212 13.94 -12.22 6.23
C ASN A 212 13.02 -13.03 7.15
N GLU A 213 13.24 -12.96 8.47
CA GLU A 213 12.36 -13.59 9.46
C GLU A 213 10.94 -12.98 9.40
N LEU A 214 10.85 -11.65 9.24
CA LEU A 214 9.56 -10.97 9.14
C LEU A 214 8.81 -11.37 7.86
N ARG A 215 9.50 -11.47 6.71
CA ARG A 215 8.92 -11.99 5.46
C ARG A 215 8.44 -13.43 5.59
N ALA A 216 9.26 -14.29 6.20
CA ALA A 216 8.90 -15.68 6.42
C ALA A 216 7.69 -15.80 7.36
N GLY A 217 7.64 -15.05 8.45
CA GLY A 217 6.51 -15.00 9.37
C GLY A 217 5.23 -14.49 8.72
N ALA A 218 5.32 -13.41 7.94
CA ALA A 218 4.19 -12.85 7.22
C ALA A 218 3.62 -13.85 6.18
N HIS A 219 4.49 -14.53 5.43
CA HIS A 219 4.08 -15.55 4.46
C HIS A 219 3.44 -16.74 5.16
N ALA A 220 4.01 -17.23 6.27
CA ALA A 220 3.43 -18.30 7.08
C ALA A 220 2.04 -17.94 7.64
N ALA A 221 1.80 -16.66 7.93
CA ALA A 221 0.49 -16.11 8.33
C ALA A 221 -0.49 -15.91 7.15
N GLY A 222 -0.14 -16.35 5.93
CA GLY A 222 -1.01 -16.32 4.77
C GLY A 222 -0.88 -15.07 3.89
N MET A 223 0.10 -14.21 4.12
CA MET A 223 0.37 -13.07 3.24
C MET A 223 0.80 -13.56 1.85
N ARG A 224 0.13 -13.07 0.81
CA ARG A 224 0.60 -13.18 -0.58
C ARG A 224 1.46 -11.97 -0.91
N ASN A 225 2.61 -12.21 -1.56
CA ASN A 225 3.47 -11.13 -2.01
C ASN A 225 2.96 -10.50 -3.32
N LEU A 226 3.54 -9.34 -3.70
CA LEU A 226 3.15 -8.60 -4.92
C LEU A 226 3.23 -9.45 -6.21
N ARG A 227 4.19 -10.39 -6.30
CA ARG A 227 4.33 -11.28 -7.48
C ARG A 227 3.22 -12.32 -7.53
N GLU A 228 2.89 -12.92 -6.41
CA GLU A 228 1.81 -13.89 -6.30
C GLU A 228 0.46 -13.27 -6.66
N ASP A 229 0.14 -12.09 -6.14
CA ASP A 229 -1.08 -11.37 -6.53
C ASP A 229 -1.03 -10.95 -8.00
N GLY A 230 0.13 -10.49 -8.49
CA GLY A 230 0.33 -10.15 -9.89
C GLY A 230 0.13 -11.32 -10.83
N LEU A 231 0.61 -12.52 -10.49
CA LEU A 231 0.38 -13.73 -11.28
C LEU A 231 -1.10 -14.13 -11.35
N LEU A 232 -1.88 -13.91 -10.28
CA LEU A 232 -3.34 -14.05 -10.35
C LEU A 232 -3.96 -13.08 -11.36
N LYS A 233 -3.51 -11.82 -11.39
CA LYS A 233 -3.97 -10.83 -12.39
C LYS A 233 -3.55 -11.20 -13.82
N VAL A 234 -2.40 -11.84 -13.99
CA VAL A 234 -1.97 -12.39 -15.28
C VAL A 234 -2.89 -13.54 -15.70
N ALA A 235 -3.18 -14.48 -14.80
CA ALA A 235 -4.08 -15.61 -15.06
C ALA A 235 -5.52 -15.18 -15.38
N GLU A 236 -5.98 -14.08 -14.76
CA GLU A 236 -7.25 -13.42 -15.08
C GLU A 236 -7.22 -12.66 -16.44
N GLY A 237 -6.05 -12.57 -17.06
CA GLY A 237 -5.85 -11.83 -18.31
C GLY A 237 -5.98 -10.32 -18.17
N LEU A 238 -5.74 -9.77 -16.99
CA LEU A 238 -5.80 -8.32 -16.73
C LEU A 238 -4.51 -7.62 -17.11
N THR A 239 -3.36 -8.30 -16.98
CA THR A 239 -2.04 -7.77 -17.30
C THR A 239 -1.16 -8.85 -17.92
N THR A 240 0.06 -8.51 -18.31
CA THR A 240 1.03 -9.46 -18.88
C THR A 240 2.14 -9.79 -17.87
N VAL A 241 2.85 -10.89 -18.13
CA VAL A 241 4.01 -11.30 -17.32
C VAL A 241 5.13 -10.27 -17.40
N GLU A 242 5.38 -9.72 -18.60
CA GLU A 242 6.43 -8.69 -18.81
C GLU A 242 6.14 -7.43 -17.98
N GLU A 243 4.87 -7.03 -17.90
CA GLU A 243 4.48 -5.88 -17.09
C GLU A 243 4.63 -6.15 -15.60
N LEU A 244 4.30 -7.37 -15.16
CA LEU A 244 4.52 -7.81 -13.78
C LEU A 244 6.00 -7.82 -13.43
N MET A 245 6.86 -8.42 -14.28
CA MET A 245 8.32 -8.41 -14.09
C MET A 245 8.85 -6.98 -13.97
N ARG A 246 8.45 -6.09 -14.87
CA ARG A 246 8.87 -4.69 -14.87
C ARG A 246 8.65 -3.98 -13.54
N VAL A 247 7.58 -4.28 -12.81
CA VAL A 247 7.24 -3.57 -11.57
C VAL A 247 7.67 -4.32 -10.30
N THR A 248 8.03 -5.60 -10.39
CA THR A 248 8.41 -6.44 -9.23
C THR A 248 9.89 -6.80 -9.19
N GLU A 249 10.65 -6.57 -10.26
CA GLU A 249 12.10 -6.84 -10.35
C GLU A 249 12.94 -5.55 -10.38
N ALA A 250 12.28 -4.39 -10.30
CA ALA A 250 12.91 -3.07 -10.24
C ALA A 250 13.41 -2.73 -8.83
#